data_863a38b9fb13f24171b57d4df899b02b
#
_entry.id   863a38b9fb13f24171b57d4df899b02b
#
_cell.length_a   1.000
_cell.length_b   1.000
_cell.length_c   1.000
_cell.angle_alpha   90.00
_cell.angle_beta   90.00
_cell.angle_gamma   90.00
#
_symmetry.space_group_name_H-M   'P 1'
#
loop_
_entity.id
_entity.type
_entity.pdbx_description
1 polymer ?
#
loop_
_entity_poly.entity_id
_entity_poly.type
_entity_poly.pdbx_seq_one_letter_code
_entity_poly.pdbx_strand_id
1 'polypeptide(L)'
;ADRFNAKRTVSACFLLHAVALCLMSVDASVSRIPALCGVFLQAASMAFVFPPLFKVFAQCFSADEQPILLSLTMPLAGLISAGGIPFFIGYCGEYYTFGLAFLTIAAMSVASAVSVAYLKNRE
;
A
#
# COMPACT_ATOMS: atom_id res chain seq x y z
N ALA A 1 5.94 1.45 23.69
CA ALA A 1 5.36 0.84 22.48
C ALA A 1 3.87 1.18 22.28
N ASP A 2 3.14 1.52 23.34
CA ASP A 2 1.67 1.73 23.24
C ASP A 2 1.23 3.17 22.90
N ARG A 3 2.17 4.06 22.68
CA ARG A 3 1.86 5.47 22.36
C ARG A 3 1.46 5.72 20.89
N PHE A 4 1.72 4.79 19.99
CA PHE A 4 1.35 4.93 18.59
C PHE A 4 0.04 4.20 18.30
N ASN A 5 -0.96 4.97 17.90
CA ASN A 5 -2.20 4.40 17.38
C ASN A 5 -1.85 3.63 16.07
N ALA A 6 -1.94 2.30 16.12
CA ALA A 6 -1.56 1.44 15.01
C ALA A 6 -2.26 1.84 13.69
N LYS A 7 -3.52 2.25 13.74
CA LYS A 7 -4.26 2.73 12.56
C LYS A 7 -3.66 3.98 11.95
N ARG A 8 -3.25 4.95 12.78
CA ARG A 8 -2.58 6.16 12.29
C ARG A 8 -1.24 5.85 11.65
N THR A 9 -0.49 4.91 12.23
CA THR A 9 0.79 4.47 11.67
C THR A 9 0.58 3.78 10.33
N VAL A 10 -0.39 2.86 10.20
CA VAL A 10 -0.72 2.20 8.93
C VAL A 10 -1.19 3.21 7.89
N SER A 11 -2.09 4.14 8.25
CA SER A 11 -2.54 5.19 7.34
C SER A 11 -1.38 6.08 6.87
N ALA A 12 -0.48 6.46 7.78
CA ALA A 12 0.71 7.25 7.42
C ALA A 12 1.63 6.48 6.46
N CYS A 13 1.83 5.18 6.67
CA CYS A 13 2.61 4.34 5.75
C CYS A 13 1.96 4.26 4.35
N PHE A 14 0.65 4.12 4.26
CA PHE A 14 -0.05 4.12 2.97
C PHE A 14 0.01 5.49 2.28
N LEU A 15 -0.06 6.59 3.01
CA LEU A 15 0.12 7.93 2.45
C LEU A 15 1.56 8.14 1.96
N LEU A 16 2.54 7.68 2.72
CA LEU A 16 3.94 7.72 2.32
C LEU A 16 4.18 6.87 1.06
N HIS A 17 3.54 5.71 0.98
CA HIS A 17 3.56 4.86 -0.21
C HIS A 17 2.94 5.56 -1.43
N ALA A 18 1.83 6.27 -1.25
CA ALA A 18 1.21 7.07 -2.31
C ALA A 18 2.14 8.19 -2.81
N VAL A 19 2.84 8.88 -1.91
CA VAL A 19 3.87 9.88 -2.28
C VAL A 19 5.00 9.23 -3.08
N ALA A 20 5.48 8.07 -2.65
CA ALA A 20 6.50 7.31 -3.37
C ALA A 20 6.08 6.99 -4.81
N LEU A 21 4.85 6.53 -5.01
CA LEU A 21 4.29 6.24 -6.33
C LEU A 21 4.13 7.51 -7.18
N CYS A 22 3.75 8.63 -6.59
CA CYS A 22 3.71 9.91 -7.29
C CYS A 22 5.11 10.33 -7.76
N LEU A 23 6.15 10.13 -6.96
CA LEU A 23 7.53 10.37 -7.36
C LEU A 23 7.96 9.46 -8.52
N MET A 24 7.55 8.18 -8.49
CA MET A 24 7.81 7.23 -9.57
C MET A 24 7.05 7.55 -10.86
N SER A 25 5.96 8.31 -10.78
CA SER A 25 5.18 8.72 -11.95
C SER A 25 5.84 9.83 -12.76
N VAL A 26 6.85 10.50 -12.23
CA VAL A 26 7.60 11.55 -12.93
C VAL A 26 8.36 10.94 -14.11
N ASP A 27 8.24 11.57 -15.29
CA ASP A 27 8.89 11.09 -16.49
C ASP A 27 10.43 11.08 -16.33
N ALA A 28 11.03 9.94 -16.62
CA ALA A 28 12.48 9.75 -16.55
C ALA A 28 13.25 10.61 -17.56
N SER A 29 12.58 11.14 -18.59
CA SER A 29 13.17 12.09 -19.53
C SER A 29 13.48 13.44 -18.88
N VAL A 30 12.75 13.82 -17.83
CA VAL A 30 12.97 15.05 -17.06
C VAL A 30 14.08 14.85 -16.03
N SER A 31 13.95 13.82 -15.17
CA SER A 31 14.95 13.44 -14.16
C SER A 31 14.71 12.02 -13.67
N ARG A 32 15.78 11.28 -13.42
CA ARG A 32 15.74 9.95 -12.82
C ARG A 32 15.72 9.98 -11.29
N ILE A 33 16.10 11.10 -10.68
CA ILE A 33 16.22 11.25 -9.22
C ILE A 33 14.88 11.01 -8.51
N PRO A 34 13.75 11.63 -8.91
CA PRO A 34 12.47 11.38 -8.27
C PRO A 34 12.06 9.90 -8.30
N ALA A 35 12.28 9.22 -9.43
CA ALA A 35 11.96 7.81 -9.55
C ALA A 35 12.78 6.93 -8.60
N LEU A 36 14.10 7.18 -8.49
CA LEU A 36 14.97 6.48 -7.54
C LEU A 36 14.55 6.73 -6.09
N CYS A 37 14.29 7.99 -5.72
CA CYS A 37 13.77 8.33 -4.39
C CYS A 37 12.44 7.64 -4.11
N GLY A 38 11.55 7.56 -5.11
CA GLY A 38 10.28 6.87 -5.02
C GLY A 38 10.44 5.38 -4.73
N VAL A 39 11.35 4.69 -5.42
CA VAL A 39 11.64 3.26 -5.21
C VAL A 39 12.12 3.01 -3.77
N PHE A 40 13.07 3.77 -3.26
CA PHE A 40 13.56 3.63 -1.89
C PHE A 40 12.47 3.92 -0.86
N LEU A 41 11.70 4.99 -1.07
CA LEU A 41 10.63 5.39 -0.17
C LEU A 41 9.51 4.33 -0.16
N GLN A 42 9.19 3.74 -1.30
CA GLN A 42 8.21 2.65 -1.42
C GLN A 42 8.67 1.42 -0.62
N ALA A 43 9.90 0.98 -0.81
CA ALA A 43 10.45 -0.16 -0.10
C ALA A 43 10.43 0.06 1.42
N ALA A 44 10.85 1.23 1.88
CA ALA A 44 10.82 1.59 3.28
C ALA A 44 9.39 1.61 3.84
N SER A 45 8.45 2.26 3.17
CA SER A 45 7.05 2.34 3.64
C SER A 45 6.40 0.95 3.73
N MET A 46 6.69 0.05 2.79
CA MET A 46 6.18 -1.31 2.83
C MET A 46 6.79 -2.14 3.96
N ALA A 47 8.09 -2.00 4.22
CA ALA A 47 8.73 -2.70 5.34
C ALA A 47 8.13 -2.30 6.69
N PHE A 48 7.82 -1.03 6.87
CA PHE A 48 7.27 -0.51 8.13
C PHE A 48 5.77 -0.69 8.30
N VAL A 49 5.00 -1.01 7.24
CA VAL A 49 3.55 -1.15 7.34
C VAL A 49 3.12 -2.45 8.01
N PHE A 50 3.86 -3.54 7.83
CA PHE A 50 3.42 -4.87 8.25
C PHE A 50 3.19 -5.02 9.77
N PRO A 51 4.12 -4.65 10.67
CA PRO A 51 3.91 -4.85 12.10
C PRO A 51 2.66 -4.12 12.63
N PRO A 52 2.44 -2.82 12.34
CA PRO A 52 1.24 -2.13 12.79
C PRO A 52 -0.02 -2.62 12.06
N LEU A 53 0.07 -3.12 10.82
CA LEU A 53 -1.06 -3.70 10.10
C LEU A 53 -1.59 -4.96 10.81
N PHE A 54 -0.71 -5.86 11.22
CA PHE A 54 -1.10 -7.03 12.02
C PHE A 54 -1.72 -6.64 13.37
N LYS A 55 -1.22 -5.58 14.00
CA LYS A 55 -1.83 -5.04 15.22
C LYS A 55 -3.24 -4.51 14.98
N VAL A 56 -3.47 -3.77 13.90
CA VAL A 56 -4.81 -3.31 13.50
C VAL A 56 -5.72 -4.50 13.25
N PHE A 57 -5.23 -5.52 12.55
CA PHE A 57 -5.98 -6.74 12.27
C PHE A 57 -6.42 -7.44 13.56
N ALA A 58 -5.50 -7.58 14.52
CA ALA A 58 -5.80 -8.15 15.83
C ALA A 58 -6.79 -7.33 16.66
N GLN A 59 -6.85 -6.01 16.46
CA GLN A 59 -7.81 -5.13 17.13
C GLN A 59 -9.21 -5.16 16.50
N CYS A 60 -9.31 -5.48 15.24
CA CYS A 60 -10.57 -5.46 14.49
C CYS A 60 -11.28 -6.81 14.48
N PHE A 61 -10.55 -7.93 14.58
CA PHE A 61 -11.08 -9.28 14.45
C PHE A 61 -10.78 -10.13 15.68
N SER A 62 -11.66 -11.10 15.98
CA SER A 62 -11.45 -12.04 17.10
C SER A 62 -10.31 -13.02 16.79
N ALA A 63 -9.75 -13.62 17.84
CA ALA A 63 -8.68 -14.61 17.71
C ALA A 63 -9.08 -15.81 16.82
N ASP A 64 -10.36 -16.20 16.84
CA ASP A 64 -10.88 -17.30 16.03
C ASP A 64 -11.08 -16.92 14.56
N GLU A 65 -11.38 -15.64 14.29
CA GLU A 65 -11.59 -15.13 12.93
C GLU A 65 -10.27 -14.83 12.19
N GLN A 66 -9.24 -14.43 12.92
CA GLN A 66 -7.95 -14.01 12.34
C GLN A 66 -7.33 -15.07 11.42
N PRO A 67 -7.21 -16.36 11.79
CA PRO A 67 -6.60 -17.37 10.92
C PRO A 67 -7.39 -17.56 9.62
N ILE A 68 -8.72 -17.55 9.69
CA ILE A 68 -9.60 -17.73 8.53
C ILE A 68 -9.44 -16.56 7.57
N LEU A 69 -9.50 -15.35 8.09
CA LEU A 69 -9.37 -14.13 7.28
C LEU A 69 -7.98 -14.00 6.67
N LEU A 70 -6.91 -14.32 7.41
CA LEU A 70 -5.55 -14.30 6.89
C LEU A 70 -5.32 -15.34 5.81
N SER A 71 -5.90 -16.55 5.96
CA SER A 71 -5.79 -17.61 4.96
C SER A 71 -6.48 -17.29 3.64
N LEU A 72 -7.49 -16.42 3.67
CA LEU A 72 -8.18 -15.94 2.47
C LEU A 72 -7.51 -14.68 1.89
N THR A 73 -7.19 -13.70 2.75
CA THR A 73 -6.71 -12.40 2.28
C THR A 73 -5.27 -12.43 1.79
N MET A 74 -4.38 -13.22 2.40
CA MET A 74 -2.97 -13.28 2.00
C MET A 74 -2.76 -13.86 0.60
N PRO A 75 -3.38 -15.01 0.21
CA PRO A 75 -3.29 -15.51 -1.15
C PRO A 75 -3.90 -14.55 -2.19
N LEU A 76 -5.05 -13.94 -1.86
CA LEU A 76 -5.69 -12.95 -2.74
C LEU A 76 -4.81 -11.72 -2.94
N ALA A 77 -4.27 -11.17 -1.85
CA ALA A 77 -3.33 -10.04 -1.92
C ALA A 77 -2.07 -10.41 -2.73
N GLY A 78 -1.55 -11.63 -2.53
CA GLY A 78 -0.43 -12.16 -3.31
C GLY A 78 -0.75 -12.25 -4.81
N LEU A 79 -1.91 -12.77 -5.18
CA LEU A 79 -2.35 -12.88 -6.57
C LEU A 79 -2.48 -11.49 -7.22
N ILE A 80 -3.09 -10.55 -6.53
CA ILE A 80 -3.26 -9.18 -7.02
C ILE A 80 -1.90 -8.47 -7.14
N SER A 81 -1.04 -8.59 -6.12
CA SER A 81 0.25 -7.90 -6.09
C SER A 81 1.28 -8.49 -7.05
N ALA A 82 1.35 -9.82 -7.16
CA ALA A 82 2.32 -10.49 -8.02
C ALA A 82 1.86 -10.65 -9.48
N GLY A 83 0.57 -10.68 -9.71
CA GLY A 83 0.00 -10.86 -11.06
C GLY A 83 -0.74 -9.62 -11.57
N GLY A 84 -1.75 -9.17 -10.85
CA GLY A 84 -2.65 -8.10 -11.28
C GLY A 84 -1.95 -6.75 -11.44
N ILE A 85 -1.17 -6.34 -10.47
CA ILE A 85 -0.49 -5.03 -10.50
C ILE A 85 0.59 -4.97 -11.58
N PRO A 86 1.51 -5.94 -11.73
CA PRO A 86 2.47 -5.93 -12.82
C PRO A 86 1.80 -5.97 -14.21
N PHE A 87 0.74 -6.77 -14.36
CA PHE A 87 -0.04 -6.80 -15.60
C PHE A 87 -0.64 -5.42 -15.91
N PHE A 88 -1.25 -4.77 -14.94
CA PHE A 88 -1.82 -3.43 -15.10
C PHE A 88 -0.77 -2.39 -15.45
N ILE A 89 0.40 -2.42 -14.79
CA ILE A 89 1.52 -1.51 -15.10
C ILE A 89 2.01 -1.74 -16.52
N GLY A 90 2.19 -3.01 -16.94
CA GLY A 90 2.59 -3.36 -18.30
C GLY A 90 1.58 -2.90 -19.34
N TYR A 91 0.29 -3.14 -19.10
CA TYR A 91 -0.78 -2.71 -19.97
C TYR A 91 -0.82 -1.16 -20.13
N CYS A 92 -0.71 -0.43 -19.02
CA CYS A 92 -0.64 1.03 -19.07
C CYS A 92 0.62 1.53 -19.80
N GLY A 93 1.75 0.86 -19.62
CA GLY A 93 3.00 1.19 -20.30
C GLY A 93 2.94 1.00 -21.81
N GLU A 94 2.18 -0.02 -22.26
CA GLU A 94 2.02 -0.31 -23.69
C GLU A 94 0.99 0.63 -24.38
N TYR A 95 -0.15 0.87 -23.76
CA TYR A 95 -1.26 1.59 -24.37
C TYR A 95 -1.40 3.05 -23.94
N TYR A 96 -0.78 3.43 -22.81
CA TYR A 96 -0.86 4.77 -22.24
C TYR A 96 0.52 5.24 -21.78
N THR A 97 0.69 5.43 -20.49
CA THR A 97 1.97 5.80 -19.84
C THR A 97 2.16 5.04 -18.53
N PHE A 98 3.40 4.74 -18.17
CA PHE A 98 3.72 4.20 -16.84
C PHE A 98 3.30 5.13 -15.71
N GLY A 99 3.41 6.45 -15.92
CA GLY A 99 2.97 7.45 -14.95
C GLY A 99 1.51 7.32 -14.56
N LEU A 100 0.64 7.02 -15.53
CA LEU A 100 -0.78 6.78 -15.28
C LEU A 100 -1.00 5.57 -14.35
N ALA A 101 -0.27 4.48 -14.56
CA ALA A 101 -0.35 3.30 -13.71
C ALA A 101 0.05 3.63 -12.27
N PHE A 102 1.18 4.29 -12.08
CA PHE A 102 1.65 4.68 -10.74
C PHE A 102 0.70 5.63 -10.03
N LEU A 103 0.13 6.61 -10.74
CA LEU A 103 -0.87 7.53 -10.17
C LEU A 103 -2.15 6.81 -9.77
N THR A 104 -2.61 5.85 -10.56
CA THR A 104 -3.80 5.03 -10.22
C THR A 104 -3.56 4.22 -8.96
N ILE A 105 -2.41 3.57 -8.85
CA ILE A 105 -2.04 2.80 -7.65
C ILE A 105 -1.85 3.74 -6.44
N ALA A 106 -1.33 4.94 -6.64
CA ALA A 106 -1.24 5.96 -5.60
C ALA A 106 -2.62 6.36 -5.07
N ALA A 107 -3.59 6.55 -5.94
CA ALA A 107 -4.98 6.83 -5.56
C ALA A 107 -5.59 5.68 -4.74
N MET A 108 -5.33 4.43 -5.12
CA MET A 108 -5.73 3.25 -4.35
C MET A 108 -5.08 3.21 -2.97
N SER A 109 -3.81 3.60 -2.86
CA SER A 109 -3.10 3.69 -1.58
C SER A 109 -3.70 4.76 -0.66
N VAL A 110 -4.09 5.91 -1.20
CA VAL A 110 -4.80 6.95 -0.44
C VAL A 110 -6.16 6.42 0.03
N ALA A 111 -6.92 5.75 -0.82
CA ALA A 111 -8.18 5.14 -0.44
C ALA A 111 -8.00 4.10 0.68
N SER A 112 -6.93 3.31 0.63
CA SER A 112 -6.58 2.35 1.69
C SER A 112 -6.23 3.06 3.00
N ALA A 113 -5.49 4.16 2.96
CA ALA A 113 -5.16 4.96 4.14
C ALA A 113 -6.42 5.51 4.82
N VAL A 114 -7.35 6.03 4.04
CA VAL A 114 -8.65 6.54 4.53
C VAL A 114 -9.47 5.40 5.12
N SER A 115 -9.55 4.26 4.42
CA SER A 115 -10.31 3.09 4.89
C SER A 115 -9.80 2.59 6.25
N VAL A 116 -8.49 2.49 6.44
CA VAL A 116 -7.89 2.08 7.72
C VAL A 116 -8.17 3.08 8.83
N ALA A 117 -8.16 4.38 8.53
CA ALA A 117 -8.45 5.42 9.52
C ALA A 117 -9.88 5.34 10.07
N TYR A 118 -10.84 4.90 9.25
CA TYR A 118 -12.25 4.76 9.62
C TYR A 118 -12.63 3.36 10.15
N LEU A 119 -11.73 2.39 10.16
CA LEU A 119 -12.01 1.08 10.75
C LEU A 119 -12.39 1.22 12.23
N LYS A 120 -13.51 0.58 12.60
CA LYS A 120 -13.98 0.53 13.97
C LYS A 120 -13.22 -0.54 14.76
N ASN A 121 -12.71 -0.18 15.94
CA ASN A 121 -12.17 -1.20 16.84
C ASN A 121 -13.31 -2.08 17.35
N ARG A 122 -13.04 -3.36 17.54
CA ARG A 122 -13.92 -4.24 18.29
C ARG A 122 -13.89 -3.79 19.77
N GLU A 123 -15.05 -3.46 20.27
CA GLU A 123 -15.27 -3.23 21.72
C GLU A 123 -15.28 -4.54 22.50
#